data_392c495af1e740d893790ead059954aa
#
_entry.id   392c495af1e740d893790ead059954aa
#
_cell.length_a   1.000
_cell.length_b   1.000
_cell.length_c   1.000
_cell.angle_alpha   90.00
_cell.angle_beta   90.00
_cell.angle_gamma   90.00
#
_symmetry.space_group_name_H-M   'P 1'
#
loop_
_entity.id
_entity.type
_entity.pdbx_description
1 polymer ?
#
loop_
_entity_poly.entity_id
_entity_poly.type
_entity_poly.pdbx_seq_one_letter_code
_entity_poly.pdbx_strand_id
1 'polypeptide(L)'
;PYMVFLPSMRVDAMENRIRNLAPNQFEFVAEYDGEVVGFIGLTQSPGRRSHSGDLFIGVDSEYHNKGIGKALLTKMLDLADNWLMLERVELGVLETNPKAKDLYEKFGFVVEGVKVGNLKAHGKFINEIMMSRFRPDGLIVHN
;
A
#
# COMPACT_ATOMS: atom_id res chain seq x y z
N PRO A 1 -6.15 -1.80 13.56
CA PRO A 1 -6.24 -2.35 12.20
C PRO A 1 -7.67 -2.71 11.86
N TYR A 2 -7.96 -2.62 10.60
CA TYR A 2 -9.25 -2.97 10.03
C TYR A 2 -9.09 -4.20 9.15
N MET A 3 -10.09 -5.06 9.15
CA MET A 3 -10.05 -6.29 8.37
C MET A 3 -10.56 -6.05 6.96
N VAL A 4 -9.88 -6.64 5.98
CA VAL A 4 -10.35 -6.72 4.60
C VAL A 4 -10.95 -8.09 4.38
N PHE A 5 -12.18 -8.13 3.88
CA PHE A 5 -12.89 -9.38 3.65
C PHE A 5 -12.78 -9.82 2.20
N LEU A 6 -12.37 -11.07 2.02
CA LEU A 6 -12.49 -11.79 0.76
C LEU A 6 -13.55 -12.90 0.94
N PRO A 7 -14.12 -13.45 -0.16
CA PRO A 7 -15.19 -14.45 -0.05
C PRO A 7 -14.89 -15.65 0.83
N SER A 8 -13.62 -16.03 0.97
CA SER A 8 -13.19 -17.17 1.78
C SER A 8 -12.56 -16.77 3.11
N MET A 9 -12.63 -15.49 3.50
CA MET A 9 -11.95 -15.00 4.69
C MET A 9 -12.85 -14.96 5.90
N ARG A 10 -12.23 -15.13 7.08
CA ARG A 10 -12.88 -14.94 8.36
C ARG A 10 -12.63 -13.56 8.91
N VAL A 11 -13.55 -13.13 9.78
CA VAL A 11 -13.41 -11.88 10.55
C VAL A 11 -12.85 -12.24 11.92
N ASP A 12 -11.59 -11.90 12.16
CA ASP A 12 -11.04 -11.90 13.50
C ASP A 12 -10.52 -10.52 13.83
N ALA A 13 -10.91 -9.99 14.97
CA ALA A 13 -10.51 -8.66 15.39
C ALA A 13 -9.01 -8.65 15.73
N MET A 14 -8.26 -7.77 15.09
CA MET A 14 -6.84 -7.52 15.39
C MET A 14 -6.70 -6.22 16.18
N GLU A 15 -7.53 -6.05 17.19
CA GLU A 15 -7.65 -4.79 17.94
C GLU A 15 -6.34 -4.34 18.60
N ASN A 16 -5.49 -5.29 18.97
CA ASN A 16 -4.23 -4.97 19.64
C ASN A 16 -3.28 -4.14 18.75
N ARG A 17 -3.39 -4.24 17.43
CA ARG A 17 -2.56 -3.45 16.52
C ARG A 17 -2.95 -1.99 16.44
N ILE A 18 -4.24 -1.69 16.59
CA ILE A 18 -4.76 -0.32 16.55
C ILE A 18 -4.13 0.53 17.64
N ARG A 19 -3.92 -0.04 18.83
CA ARG A 19 -3.39 0.69 19.98
C ARG A 19 -1.94 1.16 19.81
N ASN A 20 -1.20 0.53 18.92
CA ASN A 20 0.22 0.82 18.71
C ASN A 20 0.47 1.67 17.48
N LEU A 21 -0.57 2.06 16.75
CA LEU A 21 -0.43 2.94 15.61
C LEU A 21 -0.35 4.40 16.05
N ALA A 22 0.56 5.14 15.44
CA ALA A 22 0.59 6.59 15.61
C ALA A 22 -0.67 7.21 14.97
N PRO A 23 -1.07 8.44 15.38
CA PRO A 23 -2.27 9.07 14.83
C PRO A 23 -2.30 9.25 13.32
N ASN A 24 -1.11 9.30 12.67
CA ASN A 24 -0.98 9.47 11.23
C ASN A 24 -0.77 8.14 10.49
N GLN A 25 -0.95 7.01 11.18
CA GLN A 25 -0.74 5.68 10.60
C GLN A 25 -2.05 4.92 10.51
N PHE A 26 -2.30 4.31 9.36
CA PHE A 26 -3.51 3.55 9.06
C PHE A 26 -3.10 2.19 8.52
N GLU A 27 -3.79 1.12 8.95
CA GLU A 27 -3.44 -0.23 8.54
C GLU A 27 -4.68 -1.07 8.35
N PHE A 28 -4.69 -1.86 7.28
CA PHE A 28 -5.64 -2.95 7.07
C PHE A 28 -4.88 -4.26 6.99
N VAL A 29 -5.45 -5.31 7.53
CA VAL A 29 -4.89 -6.65 7.42
C VAL A 29 -5.86 -7.56 6.69
N ALA A 30 -5.31 -8.49 5.94
CA ALA A 30 -6.07 -9.56 5.28
C ALA A 30 -5.85 -10.84 6.07
N GLU A 31 -6.94 -11.49 6.46
CA GLU A 31 -6.89 -12.71 7.21
C GLU A 31 -7.56 -13.84 6.44
N TYR A 32 -6.93 -15.00 6.46
CA TYR A 32 -7.44 -16.21 5.83
C TYR A 32 -7.26 -17.38 6.79
N ASP A 33 -8.35 -18.09 7.10
CA ASP A 33 -8.35 -19.22 8.03
C ASP A 33 -7.71 -18.89 9.39
N GLY A 34 -8.00 -17.71 9.93
CA GLY A 34 -7.48 -17.27 11.22
C GLY A 34 -6.05 -16.77 11.21
N GLU A 35 -5.39 -16.74 10.04
CA GLU A 35 -4.03 -16.25 9.90
C GLU A 35 -3.96 -14.95 9.11
N VAL A 36 -3.11 -14.03 9.55
CA VAL A 36 -2.84 -12.81 8.79
C VAL A 36 -1.95 -13.18 7.61
N VAL A 37 -2.45 -12.99 6.41
CA VAL A 37 -1.77 -13.36 5.17
C VAL A 37 -1.34 -12.15 4.34
N GLY A 38 -1.72 -10.97 4.75
CA GLY A 38 -1.33 -9.74 4.09
C GLY A 38 -1.67 -8.52 4.92
N PHE A 39 -1.01 -7.43 4.60
CA PHE A 39 -1.30 -6.14 5.24
C PHE A 39 -1.01 -5.01 4.28
N ILE A 40 -1.64 -3.87 4.55
CA ILE A 40 -1.35 -2.62 3.89
C ILE A 40 -1.34 -1.51 4.92
N GLY A 41 -0.30 -0.69 4.89
CA GLY A 41 -0.15 0.44 5.78
C GLY A 41 -0.02 1.74 5.00
N LEU A 42 -0.55 2.80 5.57
CA LEU A 42 -0.43 4.15 5.04
C LEU A 42 0.02 5.07 6.15
N THR A 43 1.08 5.83 5.90
CA THR A 43 1.56 6.84 6.83
C THR A 43 1.38 8.21 6.18
N GLN A 44 0.51 9.03 6.78
CA GLN A 44 0.31 10.41 6.32
C GLN A 44 1.50 11.27 6.73
N SER A 45 2.03 12.04 5.81
CA SER A 45 3.15 12.94 6.07
C SER A 45 2.71 14.13 6.91
N PRO A 46 3.60 14.67 7.75
CA PRO A 46 3.26 15.81 8.59
C PRO A 46 3.42 17.16 7.87
N GLY A 47 2.82 18.20 8.43
CA GLY A 47 3.03 19.59 8.03
C GLY A 47 2.61 19.88 6.60
N ARG A 48 3.49 20.51 5.85
CA ARG A 48 3.22 20.92 4.46
C ARG A 48 3.03 19.75 3.49
N ARG A 49 3.37 18.53 3.91
CA ARG A 49 3.20 17.33 3.13
C ARG A 49 2.00 16.50 3.58
N SER A 50 1.13 17.06 4.42
CA SER A 50 -0.01 16.32 4.97
C SER A 50 -1.05 15.91 3.92
N HIS A 51 -0.93 16.42 2.70
CA HIS A 51 -1.72 15.98 1.55
C HIS A 51 -1.19 14.70 0.91
N SER A 52 -0.10 14.13 1.45
CA SER A 52 0.60 12.98 0.90
C SER A 52 0.71 11.86 1.92
N GLY A 53 0.74 10.63 1.45
CA GLY A 53 0.97 9.46 2.29
C GLY A 53 1.87 8.43 1.64
N ASP A 54 2.62 7.72 2.47
CA ASP A 54 3.48 6.60 2.06
C ASP A 54 2.76 5.29 2.29
N LEU A 55 2.76 4.43 1.30
CA LEU A 55 2.04 3.18 1.31
C LEU A 55 3.01 2.00 1.36
N PHE A 56 2.71 1.04 2.22
CA PHE A 56 3.42 -0.22 2.33
C PHE A 56 2.43 -1.36 2.20
N ILE A 57 2.76 -2.37 1.42
CA ILE A 57 1.92 -3.54 1.25
C ILE A 57 2.76 -4.79 1.28
N GLY A 58 2.27 -5.82 1.97
CA GLY A 58 2.90 -7.13 2.01
C GLY A 58 1.84 -8.21 1.95
N VAL A 59 2.08 -9.23 1.13
CA VAL A 59 1.24 -10.41 1.03
C VAL A 59 2.14 -11.63 1.14
N ASP A 60 1.78 -12.57 1.99
CA ASP A 60 2.50 -13.82 2.14
C ASP A 60 2.62 -14.53 0.79
N SER A 61 3.82 -15.03 0.46
CA SER A 61 4.11 -15.62 -0.84
C SER A 61 3.19 -16.79 -1.20
N GLU A 62 2.74 -17.55 -0.21
CA GLU A 62 1.80 -18.65 -0.41
C GLU A 62 0.42 -18.19 -0.87
N TYR A 63 0.13 -16.92 -0.67
CA TYR A 63 -1.19 -16.33 -0.98
C TYR A 63 -1.11 -15.34 -2.14
N HIS A 64 -0.03 -15.33 -2.90
CA HIS A 64 0.07 -14.52 -4.11
C HIS A 64 -0.94 -15.03 -5.16
N ASN A 65 -1.39 -14.12 -6.03
CA ASN A 65 -2.36 -14.39 -7.10
C ASN A 65 -3.77 -14.77 -6.62
N LYS A 66 -4.11 -14.48 -5.37
CA LYS A 66 -5.44 -14.72 -4.80
C LYS A 66 -6.28 -13.46 -4.64
N GLY A 67 -5.83 -12.34 -5.21
CA GLY A 67 -6.56 -11.08 -5.14
C GLY A 67 -6.42 -10.33 -3.81
N ILE A 68 -5.54 -10.76 -2.93
CA ILE A 68 -5.35 -10.13 -1.61
C ILE A 68 -4.78 -8.73 -1.76
N GLY A 69 -3.73 -8.57 -2.57
CA GLY A 69 -3.13 -7.26 -2.82
C GLY A 69 -4.13 -6.28 -3.43
N LYS A 70 -4.93 -6.76 -4.38
CA LYS A 70 -5.99 -5.96 -4.99
C LYS A 70 -7.02 -5.51 -3.97
N ALA A 71 -7.46 -6.41 -3.08
CA ALA A 71 -8.44 -6.11 -2.05
C ALA A 71 -7.90 -5.09 -1.04
N LEU A 72 -6.64 -5.26 -0.62
CA LEU A 72 -5.98 -4.34 0.31
C LEU A 72 -5.83 -2.95 -0.31
N LEU A 73 -5.38 -2.86 -1.56
CA LEU A 73 -5.25 -1.60 -2.28
C LEU A 73 -6.60 -0.90 -2.44
N THR A 74 -7.62 -1.63 -2.83
CA THR A 74 -8.96 -1.09 -2.99
C THR A 74 -9.44 -0.44 -1.69
N LYS A 75 -9.25 -1.13 -0.57
CA LYS A 75 -9.68 -0.65 0.74
C LYS A 75 -8.89 0.57 1.19
N MET A 76 -7.57 0.54 1.05
CA MET A 76 -6.73 1.65 1.50
C MET A 76 -6.89 2.89 0.62
N LEU A 77 -7.02 2.72 -0.69
CA LEU A 77 -7.20 3.86 -1.58
C LEU A 77 -8.58 4.51 -1.39
N ASP A 78 -9.60 3.73 -1.03
CA ASP A 78 -10.89 4.30 -0.63
C ASP A 78 -10.75 5.18 0.61
N LEU A 79 -10.01 4.72 1.61
CA LEU A 79 -9.72 5.51 2.81
C LEU A 79 -8.96 6.79 2.46
N ALA A 80 -7.91 6.66 1.63
CA ALA A 80 -7.07 7.79 1.25
C ALA A 80 -7.85 8.84 0.45
N ASP A 81 -8.68 8.41 -0.49
CA ASP A 81 -9.42 9.31 -1.38
C ASP A 81 -10.61 9.97 -0.69
N ASN A 82 -11.41 9.19 0.02
CA ASN A 82 -12.76 9.61 0.45
C ASN A 82 -12.84 10.02 1.91
N TRP A 83 -11.90 9.60 2.72
CA TRP A 83 -11.91 9.91 4.16
C TRP A 83 -10.75 10.83 4.56
N LEU A 84 -9.52 10.50 4.14
CA LEU A 84 -8.35 11.32 4.43
C LEU A 84 -8.17 12.43 3.39
N MET A 85 -8.75 12.26 2.22
CA MET A 85 -8.69 13.21 1.11
C MET A 85 -7.25 13.57 0.75
N LEU A 86 -6.39 12.55 0.73
CA LEU A 86 -4.99 12.74 0.34
C LEU A 86 -4.90 13.00 -1.16
N GLU A 87 -4.14 14.02 -1.53
CA GLU A 87 -3.95 14.37 -2.95
C GLU A 87 -2.99 13.43 -3.66
N ARG A 88 -2.04 12.84 -2.91
CA ARG A 88 -1.09 11.89 -3.47
C ARG A 88 -0.77 10.77 -2.49
N VAL A 89 -0.58 9.58 -3.04
CA VAL A 89 -0.13 8.40 -2.31
C VAL A 89 1.07 7.84 -3.07
N GLU A 90 2.16 7.58 -2.36
CA GLU A 90 3.38 7.08 -2.99
C GLU A 90 3.82 5.75 -2.39
N LEU A 91 4.55 4.98 -3.17
CA LEU A 91 5.14 3.72 -2.75
C LEU A 91 6.43 3.45 -3.50
N GLY A 92 7.21 2.52 -2.98
CA GLY A 92 8.36 1.98 -3.67
C GLY A 92 8.13 0.52 -4.04
N VAL A 93 8.58 0.13 -5.21
CA VAL A 93 8.55 -1.26 -5.66
C VAL A 93 9.90 -1.64 -6.24
N LEU A 94 10.40 -2.82 -5.89
CA LEU A 94 11.67 -3.29 -6.41
C LEU A 94 11.54 -3.63 -7.89
N GLU A 95 12.54 -3.28 -8.69
CA GLU A 95 12.54 -3.59 -10.12
C GLU A 95 12.49 -5.09 -10.42
N THR A 96 12.85 -5.91 -9.43
CA THR A 96 12.77 -7.36 -9.51
C THR A 96 11.36 -7.90 -9.28
N ASN A 97 10.39 -7.02 -9.03
CA ASN A 97 9.00 -7.40 -8.77
C ASN A 97 8.05 -6.75 -9.80
N PRO A 98 8.13 -7.17 -11.09
CA PRO A 98 7.28 -6.56 -12.13
C PRO A 98 5.80 -6.81 -11.94
N LYS A 99 5.42 -7.91 -11.28
CA LYS A 99 4.01 -8.21 -10.98
C LYS A 99 3.40 -7.16 -10.07
N ALA A 100 4.10 -6.76 -9.02
CA ALA A 100 3.62 -5.72 -8.12
C ALA A 100 3.51 -4.38 -8.85
N LYS A 101 4.52 -4.04 -9.66
CA LYS A 101 4.50 -2.83 -10.46
C LYS A 101 3.27 -2.78 -11.37
N ASP A 102 2.97 -3.89 -12.07
CA ASP A 102 1.81 -4.00 -12.94
C ASP A 102 0.51 -3.80 -12.17
N LEU A 103 0.41 -4.37 -10.97
CA LEU A 103 -0.74 -4.20 -10.11
C LEU A 103 -0.95 -2.73 -9.74
N TYR A 104 0.13 -2.06 -9.34
CA TYR A 104 0.05 -0.64 -8.96
C TYR A 104 -0.35 0.23 -10.15
N GLU A 105 0.18 -0.06 -11.33
CA GLU A 105 -0.21 0.67 -12.55
C GLU A 105 -1.71 0.55 -12.84
N LYS A 106 -2.30 -0.62 -12.58
CA LYS A 106 -3.74 -0.83 -12.73
C LYS A 106 -4.57 0.02 -11.77
N PHE A 107 -3.99 0.40 -10.64
CA PHE A 107 -4.64 1.28 -9.67
C PHE A 107 -4.33 2.76 -9.90
N GLY A 108 -3.65 3.09 -10.99
CA GLY A 108 -3.39 4.47 -11.35
C GLY A 108 -2.05 5.03 -10.88
N PHE A 109 -1.19 4.19 -10.30
CA PHE A 109 0.16 4.62 -9.94
C PHE A 109 1.00 4.81 -11.19
N VAL A 110 1.83 5.85 -11.19
CA VAL A 110 2.76 6.17 -12.27
C VAL A 110 4.18 6.27 -11.70
N VAL A 111 5.16 5.94 -12.54
CA VAL A 111 6.56 6.02 -12.14
C VAL A 111 6.99 7.49 -12.04
N GLU A 112 7.58 7.85 -10.91
CA GLU A 112 8.16 9.18 -10.70
C GLU A 112 9.69 9.18 -10.73
N GLY A 113 10.30 8.07 -10.41
CA GLY A 113 11.75 8.00 -10.40
C GLY A 113 12.25 6.62 -9.99
N VAL A 114 13.56 6.49 -9.96
CA VAL A 114 14.24 5.26 -9.59
C VAL A 114 15.34 5.60 -8.60
N LYS A 115 15.37 4.91 -7.47
CA LYS A 115 16.48 4.95 -6.52
C LYS A 115 17.47 3.87 -6.88
N VAL A 116 18.58 4.26 -7.47
CA VAL A 116 19.59 3.33 -7.95
C VAL A 116 20.32 2.69 -6.79
N GLY A 117 20.36 1.35 -6.78
CA GLY A 117 21.06 0.59 -5.77
C GLY A 117 20.51 0.76 -4.35
N ASN A 118 19.22 1.05 -4.21
CA ASN A 118 18.62 1.38 -2.91
C ASN A 118 18.51 0.20 -1.94
N LEU A 119 18.55 -1.03 -2.46
CA LEU A 119 18.49 -2.24 -1.65
C LEU A 119 19.64 -3.19 -2.02
N LYS A 120 20.22 -3.80 -1.02
CA LYS A 120 21.21 -4.86 -1.23
C LYS A 120 20.60 -6.19 -0.83
N ALA A 121 20.53 -7.13 -1.77
CA ALA A 121 20.02 -8.47 -1.52
C ALA A 121 20.85 -9.49 -2.30
N HIS A 122 21.20 -10.59 -1.63
CA HIS A 122 21.97 -11.68 -2.25
C HIS A 122 23.26 -11.22 -2.96
N GLY A 123 23.95 -10.25 -2.33
CA GLY A 123 25.21 -9.71 -2.87
C GLY A 123 25.04 -8.77 -4.04
N LYS A 124 23.82 -8.39 -4.41
CA LYS A 124 23.53 -7.48 -5.51
C LYS A 124 22.81 -6.25 -5.04
N PHE A 125 23.02 -5.14 -5.73
CA PHE A 125 22.24 -3.92 -5.51
C PHE A 125 21.04 -3.92 -6.44
N ILE A 126 19.89 -3.58 -5.88
CA ILE A 126 18.62 -3.59 -6.59
C ILE A 126 18.06 -2.18 -6.59
N ASN A 127 17.56 -1.74 -7.74
CA ASN A 127 16.91 -0.45 -7.87
C ASN A 127 15.47 -0.52 -7.33
N GLU A 128 15.05 0.57 -6.71
CA GLU A 128 13.67 0.73 -6.26
C GLU A 128 12.98 1.77 -7.12
N ILE A 129 11.85 1.37 -7.72
CA ILE A 129 11.03 2.24 -8.56
C ILE A 129 10.07 2.98 -7.64
N MET A 130 10.09 4.31 -7.68
CA MET A 130 9.18 5.15 -6.93
C MET A 130 7.96 5.46 -7.78
N MET A 131 6.78 5.19 -7.23
CA MET A 131 5.51 5.39 -7.93
C MET A 131 4.58 6.23 -7.08
N SER A 132 3.73 7.00 -7.75
CA SER A 132 2.74 7.83 -7.08
C SER A 132 1.40 7.76 -7.80
N ARG A 133 0.34 7.88 -7.01
CA ARG A 133 -1.03 7.98 -7.49
C ARG A 133 -1.64 9.27 -6.98
N PHE A 134 -2.33 9.97 -7.86
CA PHE A 134 -3.00 11.23 -7.55
C PHE A 134 -4.49 10.99 -7.40
N ARG A 135 -5.10 11.65 -6.41
CA ARG A 135 -6.52 11.48 -6.14
C ARG A 135 -7.34 11.86 -7.37
N PRO A 136 -8.27 11.00 -7.82
CA PRO A 136 -9.19 11.37 -8.90
C PRO A 136 -9.97 12.63 -8.51
N ASP A 137 -10.09 13.56 -9.43
CA ASP A 137 -10.72 14.87 -9.20
C ASP A 137 -10.07 15.70 -8.09
N GLY A 138 -8.82 15.40 -7.77
CA GLY A 138 -8.03 16.15 -6.81
C GLY A 138 -7.45 17.44 -7.38
N LEU A 139 -6.68 18.12 -6.53
CA LEU A 139 -6.15 19.45 -6.86
C LEU A 139 -4.82 19.41 -7.63
N ILE A 140 -4.12 18.28 -7.60
CA ILE A 140 -2.85 18.17 -8.31
C ILE A 140 -3.10 17.95 -9.79
N VAL A 141 -2.51 18.82 -10.61
CA VAL A 141 -2.53 18.65 -12.07
C VAL A 141 -1.31 17.83 -12.46
N HIS A 142 -1.57 16.72 -13.14
CA HIS A 142 -0.54 15.76 -13.55
C HIS A 142 -0.68 15.45 -15.04
N ASN A 143 0.39 15.65 -15.77
CA ASN A 143 0.45 15.39 -17.21
C ASN A 143 1.19 14.09 -17.52
#